data_9539d6741f1b363f6228240a80322bb1
#
_entry.id   9539d6741f1b363f6228240a80322bb1
#
_cell.length_a   1.000
_cell.length_b   1.000
_cell.length_c   1.000
_cell.angle_alpha   90.00
_cell.angle_beta   90.00
_cell.angle_gamma   90.00
#
_symmetry.space_group_name_H-M   'P 1'
#
loop_
_entity.id
_entity.type
_entity.pdbx_description
1 polymer ?
#
loop_
_entity_poly.entity_id
_entity_poly.type
_entity_poly.pdbx_seq_one_letter_code
_entity_poly.pdbx_strand_id
1 'polypeptide(L)'
;TVTEAQGYGRQGGHTETYRGTEYKISFTPKSRIELIVSDEIAGRAVDTLIAAARTGKIGDGKIWVSSVDRLLRIRTGEEGNEAL
;
A
#
# COMPACT_ATOMS: atom_id res chain seq x y z
N THR A 1 -9.02 4.89 -0.11
CA THR A 1 -8.38 5.62 1.00
C THR A 1 -6.92 5.84 0.69
N VAL A 2 -6.44 7.02 0.92
CA VAL A 2 -5.03 7.37 0.78
C VAL A 2 -4.52 7.85 2.14
N THR A 3 -3.40 7.29 2.56
CA THR A 3 -2.80 7.63 3.86
C THR A 3 -1.32 7.87 3.66
N GLU A 4 -0.78 8.83 4.35
CA GLU A 4 0.65 9.01 4.41
C GLU A 4 1.25 7.99 5.38
N ALA A 5 2.37 7.42 4.98
CA ALA A 5 3.06 6.42 5.76
C ALA A 5 4.56 6.69 5.72
N GLN A 6 5.27 6.08 6.62
CA GLN A 6 6.71 6.09 6.63
C GLN A 6 7.22 4.68 6.38
N GLY A 7 8.00 4.54 5.32
CA GLY A 7 8.54 3.25 4.94
C GLY A 7 9.99 3.07 5.37
N TYR A 8 10.34 1.83 5.59
CA TYR A 8 11.70 1.43 5.89
C TYR A 8 12.07 0.25 4.99
N GLY A 9 13.25 0.30 4.42
CA GLY A 9 13.70 -0.78 3.57
C GLY A 9 14.74 -0.33 2.56
N ARG A 10 14.77 -1.03 1.42
CA ARG A 10 15.81 -0.83 0.41
C ARG A 10 15.90 0.56 -0.17
N GLN A 11 14.80 1.28 -0.20
CA GLN A 11 14.74 2.50 -0.96
C GLN A 11 15.61 3.61 -0.41
N GLY A 12 15.73 3.73 0.86
CA GLY A 12 16.42 4.89 1.30
C GLY A 12 16.45 5.13 2.77
N GLY A 13 16.03 4.18 3.51
CA GLY A 13 16.30 4.24 4.94
C GLY A 13 17.80 4.24 5.09
N HIS A 14 18.35 5.33 5.57
CA HIS A 14 19.76 5.34 5.90
C HIS A 14 19.96 4.68 7.23
N THR A 15 20.78 3.66 7.22
CA THR A 15 21.29 3.10 8.44
C THR A 15 22.70 3.60 8.59
N GLU A 16 22.93 4.47 9.53
CA GLU A 16 24.26 4.95 9.84
C GLU A 16 24.77 4.24 11.06
N THR A 17 25.90 3.58 10.91
CA THR A 17 26.59 3.01 12.03
C THR A 17 27.47 4.08 12.65
N TYR A 18 27.21 4.37 13.89
CA TYR A 18 28.00 5.33 14.62
C TYR A 18 28.79 4.60 15.69
N ARG A 19 30.10 4.69 15.61
CA ARG A 19 31.04 4.02 16.52
C ARG A 19 30.85 2.51 16.60
N GLY A 20 30.31 1.92 15.52
CA GLY A 20 30.11 0.48 15.46
C GLY A 20 28.99 -0.05 16.34
N THR A 21 28.34 0.77 17.13
CA THR A 21 27.32 0.33 18.07
C THR A 21 26.01 1.07 17.96
N GLU A 22 26.04 2.26 17.46
CA GLU A 22 24.84 3.07 17.28
C GLU A 22 24.57 3.26 15.83
N TYR A 23 23.32 3.16 15.45
CA TYR A 23 22.90 3.47 14.11
C TYR A 23 21.58 4.23 14.13
N LYS A 24 21.46 5.10 13.18
CA LYS A 24 20.27 5.89 13.00
C LYS A 24 19.50 5.33 11.82
N ILE A 25 18.24 5.05 12.03
CA ILE A 25 17.35 4.58 10.98
C ILE A 25 16.50 5.74 10.53
N SER A 26 16.50 5.98 9.24
CA SER A 26 15.63 6.99 8.63
C SER A 26 14.49 6.31 7.90
N PHE A 27 13.31 6.89 8.01
CA PHE A 27 12.14 6.44 7.28
C PHE A 27 11.95 7.28 6.03
N THR A 28 11.42 6.67 5.00
CA THR A 28 11.10 7.32 3.75
C THR A 28 9.59 7.59 3.69
N PRO A 29 9.17 8.82 3.37
CA PRO A 29 7.76 9.09 3.17
C PRO A 29 7.18 8.23 2.06
N LYS A 30 6.01 7.68 2.30
CA LYS A 30 5.28 6.83 1.37
C LYS A 30 3.81 7.17 1.39
N SER A 31 3.13 6.82 0.31
CA SER A 31 1.67 6.85 0.29
C SER A 31 1.15 5.42 0.35
N ARG A 32 0.20 5.20 1.22
CA ARG A 32 -0.52 3.93 1.30
C ARG A 32 -1.90 4.12 0.70
N ILE A 33 -2.23 3.31 -0.28
CA ILE A 33 -3.51 3.37 -0.97
C ILE A 33 -4.25 2.07 -0.73
N GLU A 34 -5.48 2.17 -0.28
CA GLU A 34 -6.34 1.00 -0.09
C GLU A 34 -7.58 1.14 -0.96
N LEU A 35 -7.88 0.08 -1.69
CA LEU A 35 -9.06 -0.01 -2.52
C LEU A 35 -9.80 -1.29 -2.17
N ILE A 36 -11.09 -1.20 -1.97
CA ILE A 36 -11.96 -2.36 -1.86
C ILE A 36 -12.78 -2.40 -3.13
N VAL A 37 -12.65 -3.49 -3.87
CA VAL A 37 -13.27 -3.63 -5.17
C VAL A 37 -13.91 -5.01 -5.30
N SER A 38 -14.82 -5.15 -6.25
CA SER A 38 -15.35 -6.46 -6.57
C SER A 38 -14.28 -7.35 -7.20
N ASP A 39 -14.43 -8.66 -7.07
CA ASP A 39 -13.48 -9.60 -7.65
C ASP A 39 -13.35 -9.41 -9.16
N GLU A 40 -14.44 -9.05 -9.82
CA GLU A 40 -14.45 -8.89 -11.27
C GLU A 40 -13.49 -7.83 -11.79
N ILE A 41 -13.25 -6.78 -11.01
CA ILE A 41 -12.39 -5.70 -11.44
C ILE A 41 -11.04 -5.67 -10.73
N ALA A 42 -10.81 -6.59 -9.80
CA ALA A 42 -9.57 -6.58 -9.00
C ALA A 42 -8.31 -6.66 -9.87
N GLY A 43 -8.29 -7.53 -10.86
CA GLY A 43 -7.15 -7.66 -11.77
C GLY A 43 -6.91 -6.39 -12.57
N ARG A 44 -7.96 -5.78 -13.08
CA ARG A 44 -7.86 -4.54 -13.84
C ARG A 44 -7.43 -3.38 -12.96
N ALA A 45 -7.86 -3.35 -11.71
CA ALA A 45 -7.41 -2.34 -10.76
C ALA A 45 -5.92 -2.43 -10.51
N VAL A 46 -5.39 -3.65 -10.32
CA VAL A 46 -3.94 -3.87 -10.16
C VAL A 46 -3.19 -3.39 -11.40
N ASP A 47 -3.63 -3.77 -12.58
CA ASP A 47 -2.97 -3.36 -13.83
C ASP A 47 -2.96 -1.85 -14.00
N THR A 48 -4.06 -1.21 -13.67
CA THR A 48 -4.17 0.26 -13.73
C THR A 48 -3.21 0.94 -12.78
N LEU A 49 -3.11 0.43 -11.56
CA LEU A 49 -2.19 0.97 -10.56
C LEU A 49 -0.74 0.81 -11.01
N ILE A 50 -0.38 -0.36 -11.53
CA ILE A 50 0.96 -0.59 -12.03
C ILE A 50 1.29 0.38 -13.16
N ALA A 51 0.40 0.53 -14.12
CA ALA A 51 0.61 1.43 -15.24
C ALA A 51 0.83 2.87 -14.80
N ALA A 52 0.11 3.30 -13.77
CA ALA A 52 0.21 4.67 -13.26
C ALA A 52 1.44 4.89 -12.38
N ALA A 53 1.85 3.88 -11.63
CA ALA A 53 2.86 4.06 -10.57
C ALA A 53 4.26 3.61 -10.96
N ARG A 54 4.40 2.76 -11.96
CA ARG A 54 5.72 2.20 -12.32
C ARG A 54 6.63 3.26 -12.91
N THR A 55 7.80 3.42 -12.34
CA THR A 55 8.87 4.24 -12.91
C THR A 55 10.06 3.38 -13.32
N GLY A 56 10.16 2.17 -12.83
CA GLY A 56 11.31 1.29 -13.04
C GLY A 56 12.44 1.53 -12.06
N LYS A 57 12.24 2.43 -11.12
CA LYS A 57 13.25 2.79 -10.13
C LYS A 57 12.90 2.21 -8.77
N ILE A 58 13.92 2.07 -7.94
CA ILE A 58 13.71 1.72 -6.54
C ILE A 58 12.81 2.80 -5.92
N GLY A 59 11.76 2.37 -5.25
CA GLY A 59 10.81 3.28 -4.63
C GLY A 59 9.41 3.20 -5.19
N ASP A 60 9.22 2.47 -6.28
CA ASP A 60 7.89 2.28 -6.87
C ASP A 60 6.91 1.62 -5.90
N GLY A 61 7.42 0.83 -4.96
CA GLY A 61 6.59 0.21 -3.95
C GLY A 61 6.08 -1.16 -4.35
N LYS A 62 5.03 -1.56 -3.67
CA LYS A 62 4.44 -2.89 -3.82
C LYS A 62 2.93 -2.80 -3.82
N ILE A 63 2.32 -3.74 -4.50
CA ILE A 63 0.88 -3.96 -4.46
C ILE A 63 0.67 -5.37 -3.97
N TRP A 64 -0.23 -5.55 -3.03
CA TRP A 64 -0.71 -6.89 -2.70
C TRP A 64 -2.22 -6.89 -2.67
N VAL A 65 -2.76 -8.05 -2.91
CA VAL A 65 -4.20 -8.26 -2.96
C VAL A 65 -4.55 -9.30 -1.89
N SER A 66 -5.54 -8.99 -1.12
CA SER A 66 -6.05 -9.93 -0.13
C SER A 66 -7.56 -9.98 -0.19
N SER A 67 -8.12 -11.09 0.26
CA SER A 67 -9.57 -11.23 0.33
C SER A 67 -10.13 -10.47 1.51
N VAL A 68 -11.30 -9.90 1.30
CA VAL A 68 -12.11 -9.32 2.38
C VAL A 68 -13.19 -10.36 2.70
N ASP A 69 -13.13 -10.91 3.90
CA ASP A 69 -14.07 -11.98 4.29
C ASP A 69 -15.49 -11.46 4.45
N ARG A 70 -15.60 -10.23 4.90
CA ARG A 70 -16.91 -9.62 5.13
C ARG A 70 -16.83 -8.12 4.96
N LEU A 71 -17.73 -7.55 4.20
CA LEU A 71 -17.84 -6.12 3.98
C LEU A 71 -19.27 -5.68 4.26
N LEU A 72 -19.44 -4.72 5.13
CA LEU A 72 -20.74 -4.14 5.46
C LEU A 72 -20.69 -2.64 5.35
N ARG A 73 -21.76 -2.08 4.82
CA ARG A 73 -21.98 -0.64 4.92
C ARG A 73 -22.75 -0.36 6.21
N ILE A 74 -22.16 0.40 7.10
CA ILE A 74 -22.74 0.63 8.43
C ILE A 74 -24.11 1.27 8.35
N ARG A 75 -24.26 2.27 7.48
CA ARG A 75 -25.51 3.02 7.39
C ARG A 75 -26.70 2.16 6.95
N THR A 76 -26.50 1.24 6.04
CA THR A 76 -27.59 0.50 5.40
C THR A 76 -27.65 -0.97 5.82
N GLY A 77 -26.57 -1.51 6.35
CA GLY A 77 -26.47 -2.93 6.66
C GLY A 77 -26.24 -3.82 5.42
N GLU A 78 -26.08 -3.22 4.24
CA GLU A 78 -25.80 -3.99 3.03
C GLU A 78 -24.44 -4.68 3.14
N GLU A 79 -24.35 -5.86 2.57
CA GLU A 79 -23.15 -6.69 2.63
C GLU A 79 -22.62 -7.04 1.23
N GLY A 80 -21.35 -7.40 1.18
CA GLY A 80 -20.71 -7.85 -0.04
C GLY A 80 -20.60 -6.74 -1.09
N ASN A 81 -20.81 -7.08 -2.35
CA ASN A 81 -20.68 -6.12 -3.44
C ASN A 81 -21.64 -4.93 -3.30
N GLU A 82 -22.76 -5.14 -2.67
CA GLU A 82 -23.72 -4.05 -2.44
C GLU A 82 -23.24 -3.01 -1.44
N ALA A 83 -22.23 -3.36 -0.66
CA ALA A 83 -21.62 -2.44 0.30
C ALA A 83 -20.49 -1.60 -0.31
N LEU A 84 -20.12 -1.87 -1.54
CA LEU A 84 -19.07 -1.13 -2.23
C LEU A 84 -19.46 0.32 -2.56
#